data_d462e8db4c66de2ccaa1e04288c1ea34
#
_entry.id   d462e8db4c66de2ccaa1e04288c1ea34
#
_cell.length_a   1.000
_cell.length_b   1.000
_cell.length_c   1.000
_cell.angle_alpha   90.00
_cell.angle_beta   90.00
_cell.angle_gamma   90.00
#
_symmetry.space_group_name_H-M   'P 1'
#
loop_
_entity.id
_entity.type
_entity.pdbx_description
1 polymer ?
#
loop_
_entity_poly.entity_id
_entity_poly.type
_entity_poly.pdbx_seq_one_letter_code
_entity_poly.pdbx_strand_id
1 'polypeptide(L)'
;RYLKEKNPAGRIVGIDPKGSITAPFFNTGEVGESTPYKVEGIGNDKIPGTLDLDVVDDYRVLPDQAAFAMARRMTREEGLFAGGSAGLMVHGAIELAKQIDDPNAFVVSLVCDWGERYLSKVYDDEWMRENGFLERSRHTTARDLIDKKISDAPELITVEPGTSIRIALSTITAHDIGQLPVVSDGSCVGSVTETSLMSQVLVDTALLDRPVDSVMAPPFPVIADHVDSEEVRTLLTRGNAACLVSANGQLVGIVTRYDVVRALTA
;
A
#
# COMPACT_ATOMS: atom_id res chain seq x y z
N ARG A 1 8.45 8.14 -42.56
CA ARG A 1 9.02 8.72 -43.76
C ARG A 1 8.89 10.24 -43.79
N TYR A 2 7.69 10.82 -43.76
CA TYR A 2 7.48 12.27 -43.87
C TYR A 2 8.37 13.09 -42.91
N LEU A 3 8.47 12.69 -41.62
CA LEU A 3 9.32 13.39 -40.67
C LEU A 3 10.81 13.33 -41.03
N LYS A 4 11.28 12.18 -41.51
CA LYS A 4 12.66 12.03 -42.00
C LYS A 4 12.95 12.82 -43.27
N GLU A 5 11.98 12.95 -44.14
CA GLU A 5 12.09 13.81 -45.34
C GLU A 5 12.18 15.28 -44.98
N LYS A 6 11.43 15.75 -43.96
CA LYS A 6 11.41 17.15 -43.55
C LYS A 6 12.55 17.50 -42.57
N ASN A 7 12.96 16.55 -41.72
CA ASN A 7 14.06 16.70 -40.79
C ASN A 7 14.87 15.41 -40.72
N PRO A 8 15.84 15.20 -41.62
CA PRO A 8 16.69 14.00 -41.62
C PRO A 8 17.48 13.80 -40.32
N ALA A 9 17.79 14.88 -39.61
CA ALA A 9 18.49 14.82 -38.29
C ALA A 9 17.60 14.39 -37.12
N GLY A 10 16.28 14.44 -37.32
CA GLY A 10 15.32 13.98 -36.29
C GLY A 10 15.47 12.47 -36.05
N ARG A 11 15.62 12.08 -34.78
CA ARG A 11 15.69 10.67 -34.38
C ARG A 11 14.30 10.09 -34.15
N ILE A 12 14.06 8.90 -34.68
CA ILE A 12 12.84 8.13 -34.47
C ILE A 12 13.22 6.89 -33.61
N VAL A 13 12.71 6.82 -32.40
CA VAL A 13 12.98 5.73 -31.47
C VAL A 13 11.70 4.92 -31.25
N GLY A 14 11.75 3.64 -31.59
CA GLY A 14 10.68 2.69 -31.30
C GLY A 14 10.69 2.29 -29.83
N ILE A 15 9.51 2.17 -29.24
CA ILE A 15 9.34 1.62 -27.89
C ILE A 15 8.63 0.29 -28.04
N ASP A 16 9.18 -0.76 -27.44
CA ASP A 16 8.70 -2.13 -27.58
C ASP A 16 8.56 -2.79 -26.20
N PRO A 17 7.48 -3.52 -25.93
CA PRO A 17 7.37 -4.25 -24.67
C PRO A 17 8.31 -5.44 -24.65
N LYS A 18 8.83 -5.77 -23.47
CA LYS A 18 9.58 -6.98 -23.26
C LYS A 18 8.71 -8.20 -23.58
N GLY A 19 9.14 -9.00 -24.56
CA GLY A 19 8.38 -10.14 -25.09
C GLY A 19 7.91 -9.95 -26.53
N SER A 20 7.90 -8.74 -27.07
CA SER A 20 7.68 -8.46 -28.49
C SER A 20 8.90 -8.86 -29.31
N ILE A 21 8.65 -9.19 -30.60
CA ILE A 21 9.72 -9.57 -31.55
C ILE A 21 10.26 -8.36 -32.35
N THR A 22 9.65 -7.18 -32.26
CA THR A 22 9.99 -6.05 -33.15
C THR A 22 11.38 -5.50 -32.89
N ALA A 23 11.73 -5.22 -31.64
CA ALA A 23 13.06 -4.72 -31.29
C ALA A 23 14.17 -5.77 -31.54
N PRO A 24 14.01 -7.06 -31.18
CA PRO A 24 14.95 -8.10 -31.58
C PRO A 24 15.15 -8.18 -33.10
N PHE A 25 14.06 -8.16 -33.86
CA PHE A 25 14.14 -8.19 -35.33
C PHE A 25 14.88 -6.97 -35.90
N PHE A 26 14.60 -5.76 -35.38
CA PHE A 26 15.34 -4.55 -35.78
C PHE A 26 16.85 -4.71 -35.59
N ASN A 27 17.27 -5.31 -34.48
CA ASN A 27 18.68 -5.42 -34.14
C ASN A 27 19.41 -6.56 -34.87
N THR A 28 18.71 -7.66 -35.22
CA THR A 28 19.34 -8.88 -35.72
C THR A 28 18.97 -9.22 -37.18
N GLY A 29 17.83 -8.72 -37.64
CA GLY A 29 17.22 -9.14 -38.92
C GLY A 29 16.53 -10.49 -38.86
N GLU A 30 16.55 -11.19 -37.72
CA GLU A 30 15.94 -12.49 -37.52
C GLU A 30 14.64 -12.40 -36.73
N VAL A 31 13.61 -13.15 -37.17
CA VAL A 31 12.34 -13.24 -36.46
C VAL A 31 12.49 -14.24 -35.32
N GLY A 32 12.50 -13.75 -34.08
CA GLY A 32 12.53 -14.58 -32.89
C GLY A 32 11.14 -15.05 -32.44
N GLU A 33 11.08 -15.72 -31.29
CA GLU A 33 9.82 -16.10 -30.65
C GLU A 33 9.33 -15.00 -29.71
N SER A 34 8.02 -14.71 -29.77
CA SER A 34 7.37 -13.79 -28.82
C SER A 34 7.13 -14.49 -27.47
N THR A 35 7.23 -13.75 -26.39
CA THR A 35 6.83 -14.21 -25.07
C THR A 35 5.68 -13.36 -24.52
N PRO A 36 4.81 -13.91 -23.66
CA PRO A 36 3.66 -13.17 -23.14
C PRO A 36 4.06 -11.90 -22.39
N TYR A 37 3.32 -10.82 -22.65
CA TYR A 37 3.34 -9.56 -21.91
C TYR A 37 1.90 -9.06 -21.72
N LYS A 38 1.69 -8.10 -20.83
CA LYS A 38 0.37 -7.66 -20.40
C LYS A 38 -0.05 -6.29 -20.97
N VAL A 39 0.90 -5.51 -21.43
CA VAL A 39 0.56 -4.22 -22.06
C VAL A 39 -0.13 -4.47 -23.40
N GLU A 40 -1.27 -3.78 -23.62
CA GLU A 40 -2.11 -3.96 -24.80
C GLU A 40 -1.85 -2.85 -25.82
N GLY A 41 -2.07 -3.13 -27.10
CA GLY A 41 -2.00 -2.15 -28.19
C GLY A 41 -0.60 -1.77 -28.64
N ILE A 42 0.44 -2.41 -28.14
CA ILE A 42 1.84 -2.21 -28.52
C ILE A 42 2.57 -3.56 -28.49
N GLY A 43 3.66 -3.66 -29.28
CA GLY A 43 4.39 -4.91 -29.47
C GLY A 43 3.75 -5.82 -30.52
N ASN A 44 4.49 -6.80 -31.00
CA ASN A 44 4.08 -7.70 -32.08
C ASN A 44 4.60 -9.12 -31.84
N ASP A 45 3.80 -10.10 -32.27
CA ASP A 45 4.16 -11.50 -32.43
C ASP A 45 4.51 -11.88 -33.88
N LYS A 46 4.29 -10.94 -34.82
CA LYS A 46 4.62 -11.01 -36.24
C LYS A 46 5.08 -9.64 -36.71
N ILE A 47 6.03 -9.60 -37.65
CA ILE A 47 6.49 -8.35 -38.24
C ILE A 47 5.42 -7.84 -39.21
N PRO A 48 4.77 -6.67 -38.96
CA PRO A 48 3.79 -6.14 -39.84
C PRO A 48 4.42 -5.70 -41.18
N GLY A 49 3.78 -6.03 -42.31
CA GLY A 49 4.26 -5.60 -43.63
C GLY A 49 4.25 -4.07 -43.85
N THR A 50 3.59 -3.33 -42.97
CA THR A 50 3.57 -1.86 -42.98
C THR A 50 4.67 -1.23 -42.15
N LEU A 51 5.43 -2.02 -41.39
CA LEU A 51 6.52 -1.54 -40.55
C LEU A 51 7.74 -1.23 -41.44
N ASP A 52 8.09 0.03 -41.51
CA ASP A 52 9.23 0.53 -42.25
C ASP A 52 10.40 0.78 -41.28
N LEU A 53 11.26 -0.19 -41.12
CA LEU A 53 12.39 -0.12 -40.19
C LEU A 53 13.50 0.83 -40.65
N ASP A 54 13.55 1.18 -41.96
CA ASP A 54 14.56 2.10 -42.49
C ASP A 54 14.43 3.53 -41.95
N VAL A 55 13.27 3.87 -41.41
CA VAL A 55 13.02 5.20 -40.83
C VAL A 55 13.24 5.22 -39.31
N VAL A 56 13.48 4.08 -38.66
CA VAL A 56 13.68 3.95 -37.20
C VAL A 56 15.17 3.94 -36.93
N ASP A 57 15.61 4.77 -36.00
CA ASP A 57 17.02 4.91 -35.62
C ASP A 57 17.43 4.01 -34.45
N ASP A 58 16.50 3.65 -33.59
CA ASP A 58 16.77 2.86 -32.37
C ASP A 58 15.48 2.25 -31.83
N TYR A 59 15.61 1.20 -31.00
CA TYR A 59 14.52 0.63 -30.22
C TYR A 59 14.87 0.53 -28.74
N ARG A 60 13.87 0.79 -27.90
CA ARG A 60 13.94 0.60 -26.44
C ARG A 60 12.96 -0.48 -26.03
N VAL A 61 13.46 -1.47 -25.30
CA VAL A 61 12.65 -2.57 -24.76
C VAL A 61 12.37 -2.30 -23.28
N LEU A 62 11.08 -2.24 -22.91
CA LEU A 62 10.65 -1.89 -21.56
C LEU A 62 9.69 -2.95 -21.00
N PRO A 63 9.71 -3.20 -19.68
CA PRO A 63 8.80 -4.17 -19.06
C PRO A 63 7.40 -3.58 -18.84
N ASP A 64 6.39 -4.45 -18.73
CA ASP A 64 5.01 -4.09 -18.42
C ASP A 64 4.87 -3.22 -17.15
N GLN A 65 5.67 -3.52 -16.13
CA GLN A 65 5.68 -2.74 -14.89
C GLN A 65 5.95 -1.24 -15.13
N ALA A 66 6.91 -0.92 -16.03
CA ALA A 66 7.20 0.46 -16.39
C ALA A 66 6.02 1.13 -17.08
N ALA A 67 5.31 0.39 -17.96
CA ALA A 67 4.12 0.87 -18.64
C ALA A 67 3.01 1.26 -17.66
N PHE A 68 2.65 0.34 -16.77
CA PHE A 68 1.52 0.53 -15.86
C PHE A 68 1.82 1.52 -14.74
N ALA A 69 3.02 1.51 -14.19
CA ALA A 69 3.47 2.51 -13.23
C ALA A 69 3.41 3.92 -13.81
N MET A 70 3.87 4.10 -15.05
CA MET A 70 3.86 5.39 -15.72
C MET A 70 2.45 5.85 -16.07
N ALA A 71 1.56 4.98 -16.57
CA ALA A 71 0.17 5.32 -16.85
C ALA A 71 -0.54 5.86 -15.59
N ARG A 72 -0.36 5.18 -14.46
CA ARG A 72 -0.90 5.62 -13.16
C ARG A 72 -0.27 6.93 -12.68
N ARG A 73 1.02 7.10 -12.90
CA ARG A 73 1.75 8.33 -12.57
C ARG A 73 1.25 9.51 -13.37
N MET A 74 1.11 9.37 -14.70
CA MET A 74 0.54 10.39 -15.58
C MET A 74 -0.85 10.84 -15.14
N THR A 75 -1.69 9.89 -14.70
CA THR A 75 -3.03 10.19 -14.18
C THR A 75 -2.98 11.00 -12.90
N ARG A 76 -2.10 10.65 -11.96
CA ARG A 76 -2.02 11.31 -10.65
C ARG A 76 -1.34 12.67 -10.68
N GLU A 77 -0.26 12.79 -11.45
CA GLU A 77 0.62 13.96 -11.43
C GLU A 77 0.21 14.99 -12.50
N GLU A 78 -0.29 14.52 -13.66
CA GLU A 78 -0.55 15.37 -14.82
C GLU A 78 -2.06 15.42 -15.20
N GLY A 79 -2.91 14.62 -14.56
CA GLY A 79 -4.32 14.52 -14.94
C GLY A 79 -4.56 13.81 -16.28
N LEU A 80 -3.56 13.14 -16.85
CA LEU A 80 -3.63 12.42 -18.11
C LEU A 80 -4.05 10.98 -17.86
N PHE A 81 -5.36 10.71 -18.00
CA PHE A 81 -5.93 9.38 -17.82
C PHE A 81 -5.70 8.54 -19.08
N ALA A 82 -4.63 7.74 -19.11
CA ALA A 82 -4.13 7.06 -20.32
C ALA A 82 -3.97 5.55 -20.11
N GLY A 83 -3.92 4.79 -21.22
CA GLY A 83 -3.71 3.34 -21.20
C GLY A 83 -2.25 2.92 -20.98
N GLY A 84 -2.03 1.60 -20.86
CA GLY A 84 -0.71 1.04 -20.61
C GLY A 84 0.30 1.31 -21.72
N SER A 85 -0.10 1.25 -22.97
CA SER A 85 0.78 1.55 -24.11
C SER A 85 1.25 3.02 -24.11
N ALA A 86 0.37 3.96 -23.78
CA ALA A 86 0.73 5.36 -23.58
C ALA A 86 1.74 5.52 -22.44
N GLY A 87 1.53 4.81 -21.33
CA GLY A 87 2.49 4.77 -20.22
C GLY A 87 3.87 4.25 -20.66
N LEU A 88 3.93 3.18 -21.47
CA LEU A 88 5.17 2.64 -22.00
C LEU A 88 5.90 3.67 -22.87
N MET A 89 5.18 4.32 -23.79
CA MET A 89 5.72 5.34 -24.68
C MET A 89 6.27 6.53 -23.92
N VAL A 90 5.54 7.07 -22.96
CA VAL A 90 5.97 8.21 -22.15
C VAL A 90 7.15 7.85 -21.24
N HIS A 91 7.16 6.65 -20.63
CA HIS A 91 8.30 6.18 -19.86
C HIS A 91 9.58 6.15 -20.70
N GLY A 92 9.53 5.54 -21.89
CA GLY A 92 10.66 5.49 -22.81
C GLY A 92 11.12 6.87 -23.27
N ALA A 93 10.18 7.79 -23.53
CA ALA A 93 10.49 9.16 -23.91
C ALA A 93 11.22 9.93 -22.78
N ILE A 94 10.79 9.75 -21.52
CA ILE A 94 11.45 10.36 -20.34
C ILE A 94 12.87 9.80 -20.16
N GLU A 95 13.04 8.48 -20.29
CA GLU A 95 14.38 7.88 -20.22
C GLU A 95 15.30 8.37 -21.31
N LEU A 96 14.78 8.48 -22.52
CA LEU A 96 15.54 9.03 -23.66
C LEU A 96 15.91 10.50 -23.41
N ALA A 97 14.98 11.33 -22.96
CA ALA A 97 15.24 12.75 -22.68
C ALA A 97 16.33 12.93 -21.63
N LYS A 98 16.34 12.11 -20.56
CA LYS A 98 17.40 12.11 -19.55
C LYS A 98 18.79 11.75 -20.11
N GLN A 99 18.84 10.87 -21.12
CA GLN A 99 20.11 10.47 -21.76
C GLN A 99 20.63 11.52 -22.73
N ILE A 100 19.76 12.31 -23.36
CA ILE A 100 20.13 13.38 -24.28
C ILE A 100 20.83 14.53 -23.52
N ASP A 101 20.38 14.83 -22.31
CA ASP A 101 20.92 15.86 -21.41
C ASP A 101 21.12 17.24 -22.11
N ASP A 102 20.20 17.58 -23.02
CA ASP A 102 20.15 18.85 -23.71
C ASP A 102 18.84 19.58 -23.38
N PRO A 103 18.89 20.74 -22.70
CA PRO A 103 17.71 21.50 -22.33
C PRO A 103 16.91 22.03 -23.53
N ASN A 104 17.50 22.07 -24.72
CA ASN A 104 16.83 22.48 -25.95
C ASN A 104 16.30 21.30 -26.77
N ALA A 105 16.51 20.06 -26.33
CA ALA A 105 16.00 18.88 -27.01
C ALA A 105 14.47 18.86 -26.97
N PHE A 106 13.85 18.64 -28.12
CA PHE A 106 12.42 18.50 -28.25
C PHE A 106 12.06 17.01 -28.45
N VAL A 107 11.50 16.38 -27.40
CA VAL A 107 11.08 14.97 -27.42
C VAL A 107 9.56 14.91 -27.52
N VAL A 108 9.05 14.19 -28.51
CA VAL A 108 7.61 13.99 -28.73
C VAL A 108 7.25 12.54 -28.49
N SER A 109 6.21 12.29 -27.71
CA SER A 109 5.62 10.98 -27.48
C SER A 109 4.12 11.00 -27.77
N LEU A 110 3.56 9.83 -28.09
CA LEU A 110 2.14 9.67 -28.35
C LEU A 110 1.44 9.12 -27.12
N VAL A 111 0.33 9.73 -26.72
CA VAL A 111 -0.65 9.16 -25.79
C VAL A 111 -1.73 8.51 -26.63
N CYS A 112 -1.65 7.18 -26.78
CA CYS A 112 -2.35 6.44 -27.83
C CYS A 112 -3.84 6.25 -27.56
N ASP A 113 -4.22 6.09 -26.27
CA ASP A 113 -5.59 5.79 -25.85
C ASP A 113 -5.88 6.25 -24.40
N TRP A 114 -7.15 6.13 -24.03
CA TRP A 114 -7.66 6.56 -22.72
C TRP A 114 -7.72 5.41 -21.72
N GLY A 115 -7.66 5.77 -20.44
CA GLY A 115 -7.62 4.83 -19.29
C GLY A 115 -8.91 4.07 -19.03
N GLU A 116 -10.08 4.49 -19.55
CA GLU A 116 -11.38 3.86 -19.25
C GLU A 116 -11.43 2.36 -19.58
N ARG A 117 -10.68 1.94 -20.59
CA ARG A 117 -10.61 0.51 -20.99
C ARG A 117 -9.86 -0.36 -19.99
N TYR A 118 -9.13 0.27 -19.06
CA TYR A 118 -8.17 -0.39 -18.17
C TYR A 118 -8.53 -0.23 -16.70
N LEU A 119 -9.76 0.21 -16.39
CA LEU A 119 -10.25 0.37 -15.01
C LEU A 119 -10.17 -0.92 -14.19
N SER A 120 -10.44 -2.07 -14.81
CA SER A 120 -10.35 -3.39 -14.19
C SER A 120 -8.98 -4.07 -14.34
N LYS A 121 -7.95 -3.33 -14.76
CA LYS A 121 -6.57 -3.82 -14.97
C LYS A 121 -5.56 -2.83 -14.39
N VAL A 122 -5.02 -1.93 -15.24
CA VAL A 122 -3.99 -0.95 -14.86
C VAL A 122 -4.40 -0.07 -13.68
N TYR A 123 -5.69 0.22 -13.53
CA TYR A 123 -6.24 1.09 -12.47
C TYR A 123 -6.93 0.32 -11.33
N ASP A 124 -6.91 -0.99 -11.39
CA ASP A 124 -7.34 -1.89 -10.32
C ASP A 124 -6.12 -2.38 -9.53
N ASP A 125 -6.09 -2.10 -8.22
CA ASP A 125 -4.95 -2.45 -7.37
C ASP A 125 -4.82 -3.95 -7.14
N GLU A 126 -5.95 -4.69 -7.12
CA GLU A 126 -5.94 -6.14 -6.94
C GLU A 126 -5.35 -6.82 -8.16
N TRP A 127 -5.82 -6.44 -9.36
CA TRP A 127 -5.25 -6.93 -10.62
C TRP A 127 -3.75 -6.63 -10.74
N MET A 128 -3.33 -5.42 -10.34
CA MET A 128 -1.91 -5.03 -10.37
C MET A 128 -1.07 -5.87 -9.42
N ARG A 129 -1.59 -6.22 -8.23
CA ARG A 129 -0.91 -7.10 -7.26
C ARG A 129 -0.85 -8.55 -7.72
N GLU A 130 -1.95 -9.08 -8.26
CA GLU A 130 -2.03 -10.43 -8.80
C GLU A 130 -1.03 -10.67 -9.93
N ASN A 131 -0.78 -9.64 -10.74
CA ASN A 131 0.18 -9.69 -11.84
C ASN A 131 1.61 -9.25 -11.45
N GLY A 132 1.87 -8.94 -10.18
CA GLY A 132 3.19 -8.57 -9.67
C GLY A 132 3.66 -7.17 -10.06
N PHE A 133 2.77 -6.28 -10.47
CA PHE A 133 3.07 -4.89 -10.86
C PHE A 133 2.96 -3.89 -9.72
N LEU A 134 2.25 -4.24 -8.66
CA LEU A 134 2.34 -3.58 -7.37
C LEU A 134 2.91 -4.57 -6.36
N GLU A 135 3.79 -4.10 -5.52
CA GLU A 135 4.14 -4.86 -4.34
C GLU A 135 2.83 -5.20 -3.61
N ARG A 136 2.70 -6.46 -3.20
CA ARG A 136 1.72 -6.77 -2.17
C ARG A 136 2.07 -5.81 -1.06
N SER A 137 1.19 -4.85 -0.77
CA SER A 137 1.27 -4.16 0.51
C SER A 137 1.49 -5.28 1.52
N ARG A 138 2.58 -5.27 2.26
CA ARG A 138 2.68 -6.12 3.44
C ARG A 138 1.44 -5.73 4.20
N HIS A 139 0.42 -6.61 4.17
CA HIS A 139 -0.76 -6.39 4.97
C HIS A 139 -0.21 -6.26 6.37
N THR A 140 -0.18 -5.04 6.86
CA THR A 140 0.20 -4.80 8.24
C THR A 140 -0.89 -5.49 9.05
N THR A 141 -0.53 -6.57 9.72
CA THR A 141 -1.47 -7.33 10.54
C THR A 141 -1.55 -6.72 11.94
N ALA A 142 -2.54 -7.17 12.71
CA ALA A 142 -2.62 -6.82 14.13
C ALA A 142 -1.33 -7.22 14.88
N ARG A 143 -0.68 -8.33 14.50
CA ARG A 143 0.63 -8.75 15.01
C ARG A 143 1.72 -7.74 14.69
N ASP A 144 1.81 -7.28 13.44
CA ASP A 144 2.81 -6.28 13.06
C ASP A 144 2.62 -4.95 13.79
N LEU A 145 1.38 -4.58 14.11
CA LEU A 145 1.08 -3.37 14.91
C LEU A 145 1.60 -3.51 16.34
N ILE A 146 1.54 -4.70 16.95
CA ILE A 146 2.09 -4.97 18.28
C ILE A 146 3.62 -4.98 18.21
N ASP A 147 4.21 -5.73 17.30
CA ASP A 147 5.67 -5.89 17.18
C ASP A 147 6.42 -4.58 16.90
N LYS A 148 5.73 -3.61 16.28
CA LYS A 148 6.26 -2.26 16.03
C LYS A 148 6.15 -1.32 17.23
N LYS A 149 5.57 -1.76 18.37
CA LYS A 149 5.55 -0.93 19.57
C LYS A 149 6.98 -0.77 20.10
N ILE A 150 7.45 0.47 20.10
CA ILE A 150 8.71 0.82 20.78
C ILE A 150 8.35 1.14 22.22
N SER A 151 8.36 0.14 23.08
CA SER A 151 8.11 0.30 24.51
C SER A 151 8.85 -0.80 25.26
N ASP A 152 9.50 -0.44 26.35
CA ASP A 152 10.06 -1.39 27.32
C ASP A 152 8.95 -1.99 28.21
N ALA A 153 7.70 -1.57 28.01
CA ALA A 153 6.54 -2.11 28.75
C ALA A 153 6.16 -3.49 28.19
N PRO A 154 5.59 -4.38 29.05
CA PRO A 154 5.01 -5.65 28.62
C PRO A 154 4.02 -5.45 27.45
N GLU A 155 3.97 -6.42 26.53
CA GLU A 155 3.08 -6.36 25.35
C GLU A 155 1.59 -6.21 25.74
N LEU A 156 1.20 -6.73 26.90
CA LEU A 156 -0.15 -6.62 27.45
C LEU A 156 -0.12 -6.46 28.96
N ILE A 157 -0.68 -5.35 29.45
CA ILE A 157 -0.87 -5.07 30.88
C ILE A 157 -2.36 -5.22 31.17
N THR A 158 -2.73 -5.99 32.18
CA THR A 158 -4.12 -6.28 32.55
C THR A 158 -4.31 -6.18 34.05
N VAL A 159 -5.56 -6.13 34.52
CA VAL A 159 -5.95 -6.28 35.90
C VAL A 159 -7.04 -7.34 36.06
N GLU A 160 -7.18 -7.93 37.23
CA GLU A 160 -8.29 -8.81 37.57
C GLU A 160 -9.52 -8.01 38.03
N PRO A 161 -10.75 -8.55 37.91
CA PRO A 161 -11.99 -7.86 38.33
C PRO A 161 -11.97 -7.33 39.78
N GLY A 162 -11.38 -8.09 40.71
CA GLY A 162 -11.28 -7.71 42.12
C GLY A 162 -10.20 -6.66 42.44
N THR A 163 -9.41 -6.21 41.46
CA THR A 163 -8.37 -5.19 41.68
C THR A 163 -9.01 -3.85 42.05
N SER A 164 -8.47 -3.18 43.08
CA SER A 164 -8.99 -1.86 43.46
C SER A 164 -8.72 -0.79 42.36
N ILE A 165 -9.63 0.18 42.24
CA ILE A 165 -9.47 1.30 41.32
C ILE A 165 -8.17 2.06 41.56
N ARG A 166 -7.74 2.17 42.84
CA ARG A 166 -6.45 2.78 43.19
C ARG A 166 -5.27 2.06 42.52
N ILE A 167 -5.24 0.73 42.54
CA ILE A 167 -4.20 -0.07 41.90
C ILE A 167 -4.29 0.05 40.39
N ALA A 168 -5.49 0.01 39.82
CA ALA A 168 -5.67 0.19 38.39
C ALA A 168 -5.16 1.56 37.90
N LEU A 169 -5.45 2.64 38.60
CA LEU A 169 -4.93 3.99 38.27
C LEU A 169 -3.41 4.07 38.43
N SER A 170 -2.84 3.45 39.49
CA SER A 170 -1.38 3.41 39.66
C SER A 170 -0.70 2.61 38.54
N THR A 171 -1.30 1.52 38.07
CA THR A 171 -0.82 0.72 36.95
C THR A 171 -0.83 1.53 35.65
N ILE A 172 -1.93 2.22 35.37
CA ILE A 172 -2.08 3.12 34.22
C ILE A 172 -0.97 4.17 34.22
N THR A 173 -0.76 4.85 35.33
CA THR A 173 0.25 5.92 35.47
C THR A 173 1.68 5.36 35.41
N ALA A 174 1.96 4.23 36.04
CA ALA A 174 3.31 3.64 36.07
C ALA A 174 3.79 3.17 34.70
N HIS A 175 2.87 2.78 33.82
CA HIS A 175 3.18 2.27 32.48
C HIS A 175 2.86 3.25 31.37
N ASP A 176 2.41 4.46 31.69
CA ASP A 176 2.02 5.52 30.71
C ASP A 176 1.02 4.98 29.68
N ILE A 177 -0.05 4.30 30.14
CA ILE A 177 -1.09 3.72 29.30
C ILE A 177 -2.44 4.38 29.56
N GLY A 178 -3.27 4.51 28.53
CA GLY A 178 -4.62 5.11 28.66
C GLY A 178 -5.75 4.09 28.78
N GLN A 179 -5.49 2.81 28.55
CA GLN A 179 -6.47 1.73 28.51
C GLN A 179 -5.95 0.50 29.26
N LEU A 180 -6.83 -0.13 30.06
CA LEU A 180 -6.48 -1.28 30.86
C LEU A 180 -7.58 -2.36 30.75
N PRO A 181 -7.30 -3.48 30.09
CA PRO A 181 -8.22 -4.61 30.04
C PRO A 181 -8.39 -5.25 31.42
N VAL A 182 -9.63 -5.64 31.73
CA VAL A 182 -9.94 -6.45 32.91
C VAL A 182 -10.06 -7.91 32.44
N VAL A 183 -9.17 -8.77 32.97
CA VAL A 183 -9.04 -10.16 32.50
C VAL A 183 -9.31 -11.11 33.65
N SER A 184 -10.11 -12.15 33.39
CA SER A 184 -10.33 -13.27 34.32
C SER A 184 -10.19 -14.57 33.52
N ASP A 185 -9.46 -15.53 34.08
CA ASP A 185 -9.23 -16.85 33.47
C ASP A 185 -8.77 -16.76 31.98
N GLY A 186 -7.89 -15.81 31.67
CA GLY A 186 -7.37 -15.60 30.32
C GLY A 186 -8.32 -14.91 29.34
N SER A 187 -9.53 -14.53 29.77
CA SER A 187 -10.55 -13.88 28.95
C SER A 187 -10.76 -12.43 29.39
N CYS A 188 -10.91 -11.53 28.42
CA CYS A 188 -11.27 -10.13 28.72
C CYS A 188 -12.75 -10.07 29.13
N VAL A 189 -13.02 -9.66 30.36
CA VAL A 189 -14.38 -9.56 30.93
C VAL A 189 -14.86 -8.13 31.06
N GLY A 190 -13.97 -7.16 30.93
CA GLY A 190 -14.29 -5.74 30.99
C GLY A 190 -13.13 -4.86 30.56
N SER A 191 -13.34 -3.56 30.61
CA SER A 191 -12.31 -2.56 30.29
C SER A 191 -12.44 -1.34 31.16
N VAL A 192 -11.32 -0.70 31.47
CA VAL A 192 -11.29 0.61 32.12
C VAL A 192 -10.35 1.54 31.33
N THR A 193 -10.66 2.82 31.32
CA THR A 193 -9.79 3.84 30.75
C THR A 193 -9.41 4.84 31.83
N GLU A 194 -8.23 5.46 31.69
CA GLU A 194 -7.78 6.51 32.59
C GLU A 194 -8.84 7.59 32.76
N THR A 195 -9.35 8.11 31.63
CA THR A 195 -10.38 9.17 31.61
C THR A 195 -11.64 8.76 32.37
N SER A 196 -12.12 7.51 32.17
CA SER A 196 -13.33 7.03 32.84
C SER A 196 -13.13 6.89 34.33
N LEU A 197 -12.01 6.28 34.78
CA LEU A 197 -11.71 6.11 36.19
C LEU A 197 -11.52 7.48 36.89
N MET A 198 -10.73 8.37 36.30
CA MET A 198 -10.50 9.69 36.88
C MET A 198 -11.79 10.49 37.00
N SER A 199 -12.64 10.50 35.97
CA SER A 199 -13.91 11.22 36.04
C SER A 199 -14.82 10.74 37.18
N GLN A 200 -14.86 9.44 37.44
CA GLN A 200 -15.68 8.88 38.51
C GLN A 200 -15.07 9.14 39.90
N VAL A 201 -13.75 8.98 40.04
CA VAL A 201 -13.05 9.24 41.32
C VAL A 201 -13.09 10.73 41.71
N LEU A 202 -13.07 11.65 40.76
CA LEU A 202 -13.23 13.08 41.01
C LEU A 202 -14.62 13.44 41.59
N VAL A 203 -15.64 12.63 41.27
CA VAL A 203 -16.99 12.79 41.85
C VAL A 203 -17.10 12.11 43.20
N ASP A 204 -16.53 10.91 43.35
CA ASP A 204 -16.56 10.13 44.60
C ASP A 204 -15.21 9.45 44.88
N THR A 205 -14.42 10.03 45.76
CA THR A 205 -13.11 9.52 46.15
C THR A 205 -13.16 8.17 46.86
N ALA A 206 -14.31 7.77 47.47
CA ALA A 206 -14.47 6.47 48.11
C ALA A 206 -14.42 5.31 47.10
N LEU A 207 -14.60 5.58 45.81
CA LEU A 207 -14.44 4.60 44.73
C LEU A 207 -13.01 4.05 44.62
N LEU A 208 -12.00 4.78 45.09
CA LEU A 208 -10.59 4.33 44.98
C LEU A 208 -10.34 2.92 45.63
N ASP A 209 -11.05 2.60 46.68
CA ASP A 209 -10.88 1.32 47.38
C ASP A 209 -11.90 0.25 46.91
N ARG A 210 -12.75 0.59 45.94
CA ARG A 210 -13.65 -0.35 45.30
C ARG A 210 -12.98 -1.13 44.19
N PRO A 211 -13.45 -2.39 43.88
CA PRO A 211 -12.93 -3.19 42.79
C PRO A 211 -13.37 -2.62 41.45
N VAL A 212 -12.51 -2.82 40.42
CA VAL A 212 -12.72 -2.30 39.04
C VAL A 212 -13.98 -2.86 38.39
N ASP A 213 -14.42 -4.06 38.74
CA ASP A 213 -15.64 -4.69 38.20
C ASP A 213 -16.92 -3.87 38.52
N SER A 214 -16.89 -3.06 39.60
CA SER A 214 -18.00 -2.17 39.95
C SER A 214 -18.19 -0.98 39.00
N VAL A 215 -17.19 -0.66 38.19
CA VAL A 215 -17.16 0.54 37.31
C VAL A 215 -16.68 0.26 35.88
N MET A 216 -16.26 -0.97 35.58
CA MET A 216 -15.73 -1.33 34.26
C MET A 216 -16.80 -1.21 33.16
N ALA A 217 -16.36 -0.84 31.98
CA ALA A 217 -17.13 -0.88 30.75
C ALA A 217 -17.09 -2.29 30.12
N PRO A 218 -17.88 -2.57 29.10
CA PRO A 218 -17.80 -3.80 28.33
C PRO A 218 -16.37 -4.12 27.86
N PRO A 219 -16.03 -5.41 27.64
CA PRO A 219 -14.71 -5.81 27.20
C PRO A 219 -14.33 -5.19 25.86
N PHE A 220 -13.03 -4.95 25.66
CA PHE A 220 -12.51 -4.61 24.35
C PHE A 220 -12.75 -5.77 23.36
N PRO A 221 -13.04 -5.48 22.07
CA PRO A 221 -13.12 -6.51 21.05
C PRO A 221 -11.78 -7.27 20.97
N VAL A 222 -11.87 -8.58 20.78
CA VAL A 222 -10.72 -9.46 20.59
C VAL A 222 -10.65 -9.87 19.13
N ILE A 223 -9.49 -9.71 18.51
CA ILE A 223 -9.21 -10.07 17.13
C ILE A 223 -8.04 -11.05 17.05
N ALA A 224 -7.97 -11.83 15.98
CA ALA A 224 -6.83 -12.69 15.73
C ALA A 224 -5.60 -11.87 15.28
N ASP A 225 -4.42 -12.37 15.57
CA ASP A 225 -3.13 -11.70 15.27
C ASP A 225 -2.87 -11.47 13.77
N HIS A 226 -3.46 -12.29 12.92
CA HIS A 226 -3.36 -12.18 11.45
C HIS A 226 -4.39 -11.26 10.79
N VAL A 227 -5.28 -10.65 11.56
CA VAL A 227 -6.30 -9.69 11.04
C VAL A 227 -5.59 -8.46 10.45
N ASP A 228 -6.09 -8.01 9.30
CA ASP A 228 -5.54 -6.86 8.58
C ASP A 228 -5.74 -5.55 9.35
N SER A 229 -4.76 -4.65 9.27
CA SER A 229 -4.77 -3.35 9.94
C SER A 229 -5.95 -2.45 9.52
N GLU A 230 -6.51 -2.63 8.33
CA GLU A 230 -7.72 -1.92 7.87
C GLU A 230 -8.95 -2.33 8.68
N GLU A 231 -9.08 -3.63 8.99
CA GLU A 231 -10.16 -4.13 9.85
C GLU A 231 -9.96 -3.63 11.28
N VAL A 232 -8.73 -3.66 11.80
CA VAL A 232 -8.35 -3.07 13.10
C VAL A 232 -8.75 -1.60 13.15
N ARG A 233 -8.42 -0.82 12.12
CA ARG A 233 -8.78 0.60 11.99
C ARG A 233 -10.30 0.79 12.04
N THR A 234 -11.04 -0.04 11.32
CA THR A 234 -12.50 0.04 11.28
C THR A 234 -13.11 -0.21 12.67
N LEU A 235 -12.61 -1.18 13.43
CA LEU A 235 -13.05 -1.47 14.79
C LEU A 235 -12.77 -0.29 15.74
N LEU A 236 -11.61 0.32 15.65
CA LEU A 236 -11.21 1.46 16.48
C LEU A 236 -11.99 2.74 16.15
N THR A 237 -12.40 2.95 14.90
CA THR A 237 -13.22 4.12 14.49
C THR A 237 -14.68 3.98 14.90
N ARG A 238 -15.20 2.77 15.15
CA ARG A 238 -16.58 2.50 15.59
C ARG A 238 -16.85 2.75 17.09
N GLY A 239 -15.96 3.45 17.79
CA GLY A 239 -16.16 3.82 19.19
C GLY A 239 -15.35 3.01 20.20
N ASN A 240 -14.59 2.01 19.75
CA ASN A 240 -13.69 1.27 20.65
C ASN A 240 -12.39 2.07 20.88
N ALA A 241 -11.96 2.17 22.13
CA ALA A 241 -10.70 2.83 22.49
C ALA A 241 -9.47 1.98 22.12
N ALA A 242 -9.63 0.65 22.19
CA ALA A 242 -8.61 -0.34 21.86
C ALA A 242 -9.26 -1.64 21.37
N CYS A 243 -8.47 -2.54 20.81
CA CYS A 243 -8.80 -3.94 20.61
C CYS A 243 -7.67 -4.82 21.15
N LEU A 244 -8.03 -5.99 21.65
CA LEU A 244 -7.09 -7.00 22.10
C LEU A 244 -6.75 -7.94 20.95
N VAL A 245 -5.52 -8.40 20.92
CA VAL A 245 -5.05 -9.35 19.92
C VAL A 245 -4.81 -10.70 20.57
N SER A 246 -5.32 -11.75 19.95
CA SER A 246 -5.13 -13.13 20.38
C SER A 246 -4.36 -13.94 19.34
N ALA A 247 -3.44 -14.77 19.83
CA ALA A 247 -2.75 -15.79 19.05
C ALA A 247 -2.91 -17.14 19.74
N ASN A 248 -3.30 -18.17 19.01
CA ASN A 248 -3.52 -19.53 19.54
C ASN A 248 -4.46 -19.56 20.77
N GLY A 249 -5.46 -18.68 20.82
CA GLY A 249 -6.43 -18.59 21.90
C GLY A 249 -5.96 -17.85 23.15
N GLN A 250 -4.75 -17.28 23.16
CA GLN A 250 -4.21 -16.47 24.24
C GLN A 250 -4.14 -15.00 23.83
N LEU A 251 -4.40 -14.10 24.79
CA LEU A 251 -4.22 -12.67 24.58
C LEU A 251 -2.72 -12.35 24.53
N VAL A 252 -2.27 -11.75 23.45
CA VAL A 252 -0.84 -11.47 23.19
C VAL A 252 -0.53 -9.97 23.13
N GLY A 253 -1.54 -9.12 23.07
CA GLY A 253 -1.31 -7.68 23.03
C GLY A 253 -2.58 -6.86 22.92
N ILE A 254 -2.41 -5.55 22.90
CA ILE A 254 -3.46 -4.55 22.72
C ILE A 254 -3.06 -3.59 21.62
N VAL A 255 -3.98 -3.21 20.75
CA VAL A 255 -3.79 -2.19 19.71
C VAL A 255 -4.74 -1.03 19.96
N THR A 256 -4.21 0.18 19.95
CA THR A 256 -4.94 1.43 20.16
C THR A 256 -4.98 2.27 18.88
N ARG A 257 -5.76 3.34 18.88
CA ARG A 257 -5.77 4.32 17.78
C ARG A 257 -4.38 4.93 17.54
N TYR A 258 -3.61 5.14 18.59
CA TYR A 258 -2.26 5.68 18.49
C TYR A 258 -1.34 4.75 17.71
N ASP A 259 -1.40 3.45 17.96
CA ASP A 259 -0.59 2.45 17.27
C ASP A 259 -0.88 2.43 15.76
N VAL A 260 -2.17 2.53 15.39
CA VAL A 260 -2.57 2.59 13.98
C VAL A 260 -2.08 3.87 13.31
N VAL A 261 -2.29 5.03 13.92
CA VAL A 261 -1.83 6.31 13.36
C VAL A 261 -0.32 6.32 13.19
N ARG A 262 0.42 5.83 14.17
CA ARG A 262 1.87 5.73 14.13
C ARG A 262 2.35 4.81 12.98
N ALA A 263 1.68 3.68 12.77
CA ALA A 263 2.02 2.77 11.68
C ALA A 263 1.78 3.37 10.28
N LEU A 264 0.85 4.35 10.16
CA LEU A 264 0.58 5.07 8.92
C LEU A 264 1.58 6.20 8.64
N THR A 265 2.32 6.66 9.68
CA THR A 265 3.23 7.81 9.60
C THR A 265 4.71 7.40 9.62
N ALA A 266 5.02 6.12 9.81
CA ALA A 266 6.35 5.52 9.79
C ALA A 266 6.68 4.93 8.42
#